data_2373fa0cb45a6c9e00621ad8ac6ccce2
#
_entry.id   2373fa0cb45a6c9e00621ad8ac6ccce2
#
_cell.length_a   1.000
_cell.length_b   1.000
_cell.length_c   1.000
_cell.angle_alpha   90.00
_cell.angle_beta   90.00
_cell.angle_gamma   90.00
#
_symmetry.space_group_name_H-M   'P 1'
#
loop_
_entity.id
_entity.type
_entity.pdbx_description
1 polymer ?
#
loop_
_entity_poly.entity_id
_entity_poly.type
_entity_poly.pdbx_seq_one_letter_code
_entity_poly.pdbx_strand_id
1 'polypeptide(L)'
;MAYILITILFFLVIFLDFIRKINLTNKVFMSIFLLIIPHTILAAAFVSNKELFISSKYLAVIYILFAIYIWIKVSISPYSKKQIDAFRVHVLVGGRRLILYSLYSGIVQVPFYILITRYLKSPIPKPVFVADIILTVVFITSLYFNGILRIIITSKQLNVFKKILLVIYMWIPIVNLFFIVYLGSIVKAEYERELYRIINREERIDSEICKTKYPLFMLHGIGFRDCRYFNYWGRIPGELKRHGATIYYGNNEAWATIEDNAEFLKIRIMEIIETEGCEKVNIVAHSRGGLDARYMISSLGMAEHVASLTTISTPHHGAKIIDIIYKLPQPLINLAINGFNKNARMMGDKKPDIYTSSRQLTVSNCEEFNKRVRDSEKVYYQSFAAVMNNIFSDYILTIPNLILRFVEGENDGFVSIESAKWGEFKGVLSTKHSRGISHGDLIDLRRNDYEGFDAREKYIEIVSELKNMGF
;
A
#
# COMPACT_ATOMS: atom_id res chain seq x y z
N MET A 1 51.20 0.69 21.58
CA MET A 1 50.26 1.83 21.52
C MET A 1 48.98 1.52 20.77
N ALA A 2 49.02 1.02 19.53
CA ALA A 2 47.79 0.69 18.75
C ALA A 2 46.87 -0.37 19.44
N TYR A 3 47.43 -1.36 20.12
CA TYR A 3 46.68 -2.41 20.83
C TYR A 3 45.92 -1.88 22.06
N ILE A 4 46.55 -0.97 22.81
CA ILE A 4 45.90 -0.30 23.95
C ILE A 4 44.73 0.54 23.42
N LEU A 5 44.94 1.21 22.30
CA LEU A 5 43.86 2.02 21.68
C LEU A 5 42.68 1.15 21.22
N ILE A 6 42.96 0.00 20.57
CA ILE A 6 41.94 -0.94 20.14
C ILE A 6 41.19 -1.56 21.33
N THR A 7 41.90 -1.91 22.40
CA THR A 7 41.30 -2.45 23.61
C THR A 7 40.45 -1.40 24.33
N ILE A 8 40.93 -0.17 24.41
CA ILE A 8 40.19 0.96 24.99
C ILE A 8 38.93 1.27 24.16
N LEU A 9 39.05 1.32 22.82
CA LEU A 9 37.91 1.49 21.91
C LEU A 9 36.89 0.36 22.08
N PHE A 10 37.35 -0.87 22.23
CA PHE A 10 36.51 -2.04 22.46
C PHE A 10 35.69 -1.93 23.76
N PHE A 11 36.36 -1.62 24.89
CA PHE A 11 35.66 -1.42 26.16
C PHE A 11 34.80 -0.17 26.18
N LEU A 12 35.21 0.88 25.47
CA LEU A 12 34.41 2.10 25.33
C LEU A 12 33.12 1.82 24.57
N VAL A 13 33.18 0.99 23.52
CA VAL A 13 32.01 0.59 22.74
C VAL A 13 31.03 -0.26 23.58
N ILE A 14 31.55 -1.24 24.34
CA ILE A 14 30.72 -2.02 25.28
C ILE A 14 30.10 -1.11 26.32
N PHE A 15 30.88 -0.24 26.93
CA PHE A 15 30.44 0.69 27.97
C PHE A 15 29.37 1.67 27.48
N LEU A 16 29.54 2.20 26.28
CA LEU A 16 28.60 3.14 25.67
C LEU A 16 27.31 2.47 25.20
N ASP A 17 27.35 1.21 24.72
CA ASP A 17 26.14 0.44 24.42
C ASP A 17 25.40 0.04 25.70
N PHE A 18 26.12 -0.30 26.77
CA PHE A 18 25.57 -0.60 28.08
C PHE A 18 24.85 0.59 28.73
N ILE A 19 25.37 1.81 28.57
CA ILE A 19 24.73 3.03 29.09
C ILE A 19 23.53 3.49 28.25
N ARG A 20 23.18 2.81 27.15
CA ARG A 20 22.11 3.20 26.21
C ARG A 20 22.25 4.61 25.61
N LYS A 21 23.39 5.26 25.75
CA LYS A 21 23.64 6.61 25.21
C LYS A 21 24.08 6.65 23.74
N ILE A 22 24.56 5.53 23.20
CA ILE A 22 24.90 5.44 21.80
C ILE A 22 23.66 5.02 21.03
N ASN A 23 23.13 5.99 20.34
CA ASN A 23 22.18 5.73 19.27
C ASN A 23 22.96 5.04 18.13
N LEU A 24 22.72 3.74 17.87
CA LEU A 24 23.25 2.99 16.72
C LEU A 24 22.97 3.67 15.37
N THR A 25 22.19 4.74 15.39
CA THR A 25 21.96 5.63 14.25
C THR A 25 23.04 6.68 14.02
N ASN A 26 24.03 6.80 14.95
CA ASN A 26 25.15 7.72 14.75
C ASN A 26 26.04 7.23 13.62
N LYS A 27 26.11 7.99 12.55
CA LYS A 27 26.83 7.65 11.33
C LYS A 27 28.33 7.40 11.58
N VAL A 28 28.95 8.16 12.45
CA VAL A 28 30.38 8.04 12.78
C VAL A 28 30.65 6.73 13.50
N PHE A 29 29.86 6.41 14.50
CA PHE A 29 29.99 5.14 15.24
C PHE A 29 29.79 3.93 14.35
N MET A 30 28.75 3.93 13.51
CA MET A 30 28.50 2.84 12.58
C MET A 30 29.62 2.72 11.54
N SER A 31 30.25 3.83 11.13
CA SER A 31 31.40 3.79 10.22
C SER A 31 32.60 3.07 10.81
N ILE A 32 32.96 3.43 12.03
CA ILE A 32 34.07 2.77 12.77
C ILE A 32 33.75 1.28 12.98
N PHE A 33 32.51 1.00 13.37
CA PHE A 33 32.05 -0.34 13.63
C PHE A 33 32.08 -1.24 12.37
N LEU A 34 31.58 -0.75 11.24
CA LEU A 34 31.57 -1.47 9.95
C LEU A 34 32.98 -1.69 9.40
N LEU A 35 33.96 -0.89 9.81
CA LEU A 35 35.37 -1.07 9.47
C LEU A 35 36.03 -2.16 10.33
N ILE A 36 35.72 -2.22 11.64
CA ILE A 36 36.46 -3.07 12.60
C ILE A 36 35.89 -4.49 12.67
N ILE A 37 34.58 -4.64 12.68
CA ILE A 37 33.94 -5.95 12.91
C ILE A 37 34.28 -7.01 11.85
N PRO A 38 34.34 -6.70 10.56
CA PRO A 38 34.73 -7.70 9.56
C PRO A 38 36.12 -8.31 9.82
N HIS A 39 37.04 -7.53 10.40
CA HIS A 39 38.42 -7.93 10.63
C HIS A 39 38.69 -8.67 11.96
N THR A 40 37.69 -9.41 12.41
CA THR A 40 37.77 -10.17 13.68
C THR A 40 38.91 -11.17 13.69
N ILE A 41 39.16 -11.84 12.55
CA ILE A 41 40.24 -12.84 12.42
C ILE A 41 41.60 -12.16 12.47
N LEU A 42 41.81 -11.06 11.74
CA LEU A 42 43.01 -10.27 11.81
C LEU A 42 43.32 -9.76 13.20
N ALA A 43 42.31 -9.18 13.86
CA ALA A 43 42.44 -8.67 15.21
C ALA A 43 42.81 -9.79 16.21
N ALA A 44 42.17 -10.95 16.10
CA ALA A 44 42.48 -12.11 16.93
C ALA A 44 43.91 -12.64 16.68
N ALA A 45 44.35 -12.73 15.41
CA ALA A 45 45.68 -13.15 15.07
C ALA A 45 46.76 -12.18 15.57
N PHE A 46 46.49 -10.87 15.49
CA PHE A 46 47.39 -9.86 16.05
C PHE A 46 47.52 -9.94 17.57
N VAL A 47 46.42 -10.18 18.26
CA VAL A 47 46.42 -10.32 19.74
C VAL A 47 47.11 -11.59 20.18
N SER A 48 47.03 -12.69 19.42
CA SER A 48 47.62 -13.97 19.78
C SER A 48 49.12 -14.10 19.46
N ASN A 49 49.66 -13.26 18.57
CA ASN A 49 51.03 -13.40 18.05
C ASN A 49 52.08 -12.58 18.80
N LYS A 50 51.74 -11.85 19.86
CA LYS A 50 52.73 -11.13 20.68
C LYS A 50 52.74 -11.66 22.08
N GLU A 51 53.96 -11.81 22.63
CA GLU A 51 54.33 -12.17 24.01
C GLU A 51 53.78 -11.21 25.08
N LEU A 52 52.66 -10.58 24.84
CA LEU A 52 52.02 -9.64 25.74
C LEU A 52 50.92 -10.35 26.51
N PHE A 53 51.25 -10.77 27.73
CA PHE A 53 50.40 -11.22 28.83
C PHE A 53 49.63 -12.55 28.65
N ILE A 54 49.53 -13.28 29.73
CA ILE A 54 48.82 -14.56 29.98
C ILE A 54 47.35 -14.54 29.47
N SER A 55 46.80 -13.38 29.22
CA SER A 55 45.39 -13.18 28.80
C SER A 55 45.14 -13.03 27.28
N SER A 56 46.19 -13.10 26.42
CA SER A 56 46.00 -12.78 24.99
C SER A 56 45.04 -13.68 24.25
N LYS A 57 45.02 -14.98 24.54
CA LYS A 57 44.06 -15.93 23.93
C LYS A 57 42.62 -15.69 24.42
N TYR A 58 42.43 -15.37 25.69
CA TYR A 58 41.11 -15.05 26.23
C TYR A 58 40.57 -13.75 25.70
N LEU A 59 41.44 -12.73 25.50
CA LEU A 59 41.04 -11.46 24.89
C LEU A 59 40.60 -11.65 23.43
N ALA A 60 41.30 -12.53 22.66
CA ALA A 60 40.90 -12.86 21.31
C ALA A 60 39.53 -13.55 21.25
N VAL A 61 39.26 -14.49 22.16
CA VAL A 61 37.95 -15.14 22.27
C VAL A 61 36.85 -14.13 22.65
N ILE A 62 37.09 -13.26 23.63
CA ILE A 62 36.14 -12.22 24.05
C ILE A 62 35.85 -11.29 22.86
N TYR A 63 36.86 -10.88 22.08
CA TYR A 63 36.67 -10.04 20.89
C TYR A 63 35.81 -10.73 19.83
N ILE A 64 36.06 -12.02 19.55
CA ILE A 64 35.28 -12.80 18.58
C ILE A 64 33.80 -12.88 19.05
N LEU A 65 33.56 -13.24 20.30
CA LEU A 65 32.19 -13.32 20.87
C LEU A 65 31.48 -11.97 20.79
N PHE A 66 32.19 -10.90 21.08
CA PHE A 66 31.64 -9.55 20.96
C PHE A 66 31.31 -9.18 19.51
N ALA A 67 32.18 -9.48 18.56
CA ALA A 67 31.92 -9.22 17.15
C ALA A 67 30.69 -9.99 16.64
N ILE A 68 30.57 -11.27 17.03
CA ILE A 68 29.38 -12.08 16.74
C ILE A 68 28.12 -11.48 17.38
N TYR A 69 28.19 -11.10 18.65
CA TYR A 69 27.07 -10.46 19.36
C TYR A 69 26.59 -9.20 18.63
N ILE A 70 27.50 -8.33 18.25
CA ILE A 70 27.14 -7.10 17.54
C ILE A 70 26.60 -7.39 16.15
N TRP A 71 27.19 -8.35 15.41
CA TRP A 71 26.68 -8.77 14.09
C TRP A 71 25.25 -9.27 14.21
N ILE A 72 24.95 -10.12 15.17
CA ILE A 72 23.60 -10.61 15.44
C ILE A 72 22.68 -9.44 15.83
N LYS A 73 23.11 -8.56 16.74
CA LYS A 73 22.33 -7.41 17.17
C LYS A 73 21.97 -6.47 16.00
N VAL A 74 22.95 -6.13 15.17
CA VAL A 74 22.72 -5.31 13.95
C VAL A 74 21.79 -6.03 12.97
N SER A 75 21.94 -7.35 12.85
CA SER A 75 21.13 -8.16 11.93
C SER A 75 19.69 -8.36 12.40
N ILE A 76 19.39 -8.29 13.69
CA ILE A 76 18.05 -8.51 14.25
C ILE A 76 17.32 -7.19 14.53
N SER A 77 18.03 -6.16 15.00
CA SER A 77 17.39 -4.90 15.41
C SER A 77 16.65 -4.20 14.30
N PRO A 78 15.37 -3.90 14.46
CA PRO A 78 14.68 -2.99 13.57
C PRO A 78 15.14 -1.56 13.89
N TYR A 79 15.79 -0.92 12.93
CA TYR A 79 16.28 0.45 13.12
C TYR A 79 15.24 1.46 12.68
N SER A 80 14.61 2.17 13.62
CA SER A 80 13.92 3.40 13.30
C SER A 80 14.09 4.43 14.41
N LYS A 81 13.91 5.69 14.08
CA LYS A 81 13.66 6.72 15.10
C LYS A 81 12.30 6.42 15.75
N LYS A 82 12.19 6.59 17.07
CA LYS A 82 11.01 6.28 17.91
C LYS A 82 9.70 7.01 17.56
N GLN A 83 9.60 7.67 16.43
CA GLN A 83 8.44 8.51 16.05
C GLN A 83 7.24 7.73 15.49
N ILE A 84 7.38 6.43 15.25
CA ILE A 84 6.31 5.63 14.67
C ILE A 84 6.18 4.34 15.46
N ASP A 85 5.05 4.10 16.09
CA ASP A 85 4.74 2.81 16.72
C ASP A 85 4.16 1.81 15.69
N ALA A 86 4.97 1.47 14.69
CA ALA A 86 4.62 0.50 13.65
C ALA A 86 5.81 -0.42 13.35
N PHE A 87 5.83 -1.60 13.98
CA PHE A 87 6.91 -2.59 13.84
C PHE A 87 7.29 -2.88 12.38
N ARG A 88 6.29 -3.03 11.49
CA ARG A 88 6.52 -3.27 10.06
C ARG A 88 7.39 -2.17 9.42
N VAL A 89 7.09 -0.92 9.72
CA VAL A 89 7.80 0.25 9.15
C VAL A 89 9.21 0.35 9.70
N HIS A 90 9.41 0.00 10.97
CA HIS A 90 10.73 -0.10 11.56
C HIS A 90 11.60 -1.14 10.84
N VAL A 91 11.05 -2.33 10.57
CA VAL A 91 11.73 -3.40 9.84
C VAL A 91 12.06 -2.97 8.42
N LEU A 92 11.11 -2.30 7.73
CA LEU A 92 11.28 -1.76 6.39
C LEU A 92 12.44 -0.76 6.28
N VAL A 93 12.46 0.24 7.16
CA VAL A 93 13.53 1.25 7.22
C VAL A 93 14.85 0.63 7.64
N GLY A 94 14.80 -0.33 8.57
CA GLY A 94 15.95 -1.14 8.96
C GLY A 94 16.59 -1.88 7.77
N GLY A 95 15.76 -2.43 6.87
CA GLY A 95 16.21 -3.07 5.64
C GLY A 95 17.00 -2.12 4.74
N ARG A 96 16.48 -0.92 4.49
CA ARG A 96 17.21 0.12 3.73
C ARG A 96 18.55 0.49 4.38
N ARG A 97 18.61 0.60 5.71
CA ARG A 97 19.84 0.93 6.43
C ARG A 97 20.87 -0.19 6.32
N LEU A 98 20.47 -1.45 6.43
CA LEU A 98 21.36 -2.59 6.29
C LEU A 98 22.01 -2.63 4.89
N ILE A 99 21.25 -2.35 3.82
CA ILE A 99 21.79 -2.23 2.46
C ILE A 99 22.82 -1.10 2.38
N LEU A 100 22.49 0.08 2.91
CA LEU A 100 23.43 1.21 2.92
C LEU A 100 24.70 0.90 3.73
N TYR A 101 24.59 0.20 4.86
CA TYR A 101 25.72 -0.23 5.67
C TYR A 101 26.59 -1.26 4.93
N SER A 102 25.99 -2.19 4.21
CA SER A 102 26.74 -3.16 3.42
C SER A 102 27.55 -2.48 2.31
N LEU A 103 26.95 -1.52 1.58
CA LEU A 103 27.64 -0.74 0.56
C LEU A 103 28.76 0.11 1.16
N TYR A 104 28.49 0.80 2.25
CA TYR A 104 29.47 1.63 2.93
C TYR A 104 30.65 0.80 3.45
N SER A 105 30.37 -0.34 4.10
CA SER A 105 31.39 -1.29 4.54
C SER A 105 32.25 -1.76 3.35
N GLY A 106 31.63 -2.15 2.24
CA GLY A 106 32.34 -2.57 1.04
C GLY A 106 33.30 -1.52 0.47
N ILE A 107 32.86 -0.26 0.42
CA ILE A 107 33.69 0.86 -0.04
C ILE A 107 34.90 1.10 0.89
N VAL A 108 34.70 1.04 2.20
CA VAL A 108 35.74 1.31 3.19
C VAL A 108 36.76 0.18 3.28
N GLN A 109 36.37 -1.06 2.98
CA GLN A 109 37.26 -2.21 3.01
C GLN A 109 38.37 -2.16 1.94
N VAL A 110 38.08 -1.57 0.78
CA VAL A 110 39.07 -1.50 -0.30
C VAL A 110 40.35 -0.73 0.12
N PRO A 111 40.26 0.54 0.58
CA PRO A 111 41.44 1.25 1.07
C PRO A 111 42.06 0.58 2.32
N PHE A 112 41.25 -0.05 3.18
CA PHE A 112 41.77 -0.75 4.35
C PHE A 112 42.73 -1.90 3.96
N TYR A 113 42.34 -2.76 3.01
CA TYR A 113 43.21 -3.85 2.55
C TYR A 113 44.45 -3.33 1.81
N ILE A 114 44.33 -2.25 1.04
CA ILE A 114 45.46 -1.60 0.39
C ILE A 114 46.46 -1.07 1.44
N LEU A 115 45.99 -0.40 2.46
CA LEU A 115 46.83 0.15 3.54
C LEU A 115 47.47 -0.96 4.35
N ILE A 116 46.76 -2.00 4.72
CA ILE A 116 47.32 -3.12 5.49
C ILE A 116 48.42 -3.83 4.71
N THR A 117 48.20 -4.13 3.45
CA THR A 117 49.21 -4.82 2.62
C THR A 117 50.43 -3.96 2.37
N ARG A 118 50.30 -2.64 2.30
CA ARG A 118 51.36 -1.71 1.99
C ARG A 118 52.22 -1.31 3.20
N TYR A 119 51.59 -1.15 4.36
CA TYR A 119 52.24 -0.54 5.54
C TYR A 119 52.53 -1.53 6.67
N LEU A 120 52.04 -2.76 6.62
CA LEU A 120 52.37 -3.75 7.64
C LEU A 120 53.80 -4.27 7.41
N LYS A 121 54.66 -4.02 8.37
CA LYS A 121 56.07 -4.44 8.33
C LYS A 121 56.25 -5.96 8.51
N SER A 122 55.29 -6.64 9.08
CA SER A 122 55.32 -8.11 9.29
C SER A 122 54.32 -8.78 8.34
N PRO A 123 54.73 -9.80 7.59
CA PRO A 123 53.82 -10.49 6.67
C PRO A 123 52.72 -11.19 7.45
N ILE A 124 51.48 -10.90 7.10
CA ILE A 124 50.32 -11.63 7.61
C ILE A 124 50.36 -13.03 6.99
N PRO A 125 50.23 -14.11 7.81
CA PRO A 125 50.12 -15.46 7.25
C PRO A 125 49.02 -15.57 6.21
N LYS A 126 49.34 -16.10 4.99
CA LYS A 126 48.33 -16.19 3.90
C LYS A 126 47.00 -16.80 4.31
N PRO A 127 46.93 -17.89 5.11
CA PRO A 127 45.66 -18.46 5.54
C PRO A 127 44.81 -17.47 6.36
N VAL A 128 45.42 -16.67 7.25
CA VAL A 128 44.76 -15.67 8.09
C VAL A 128 44.21 -14.55 7.23
N PHE A 129 45.00 -14.09 6.26
CA PHE A 129 44.56 -13.02 5.34
C PHE A 129 43.39 -13.47 4.46
N VAL A 130 43.44 -14.68 3.91
CA VAL A 130 42.35 -15.25 3.11
C VAL A 130 41.09 -15.45 3.96
N ALA A 131 41.24 -15.98 5.17
CA ALA A 131 40.11 -16.18 6.07
C ALA A 131 39.43 -14.85 6.46
N ASP A 132 40.22 -13.79 6.64
CA ASP A 132 39.70 -12.46 6.93
C ASP A 132 38.92 -11.86 5.75
N ILE A 133 39.43 -12.00 4.53
CA ILE A 133 38.71 -11.59 3.31
C ILE A 133 37.41 -12.35 3.20
N ILE A 134 37.39 -13.66 3.40
CA ILE A 134 36.15 -14.46 3.34
C ILE A 134 35.15 -13.99 4.39
N LEU A 135 35.57 -13.79 5.64
CA LEU A 135 34.71 -13.31 6.70
C LEU A 135 34.14 -11.93 6.40
N THR A 136 34.99 -11.04 5.86
CA THR A 136 34.56 -9.69 5.44
C THR A 136 33.49 -9.75 4.35
N VAL A 137 33.67 -10.58 3.34
CA VAL A 137 32.68 -10.79 2.27
C VAL A 137 31.38 -11.38 2.84
N VAL A 138 31.48 -12.39 3.72
CA VAL A 138 30.31 -12.99 4.39
C VAL A 138 29.56 -11.95 5.22
N PHE A 139 30.27 -11.11 5.96
CA PHE A 139 29.68 -10.04 6.76
C PHE A 139 28.90 -9.04 5.88
N ILE A 140 29.54 -8.50 4.83
CA ILE A 140 28.95 -7.51 3.92
C ILE A 140 27.73 -8.10 3.21
N THR A 141 27.86 -9.31 2.67
CA THR A 141 26.77 -9.97 1.95
C THR A 141 25.61 -10.33 2.88
N SER A 142 25.87 -10.73 4.13
CA SER A 142 24.81 -11.01 5.10
C SER A 142 23.96 -9.77 5.43
N LEU A 143 24.60 -8.60 5.60
CA LEU A 143 23.87 -7.34 5.82
C LEU A 143 23.03 -6.97 4.60
N TYR A 144 23.60 -7.14 3.40
CA TYR A 144 22.92 -6.84 2.14
C TYR A 144 21.66 -7.72 1.95
N PHE A 145 21.81 -9.04 2.03
CA PHE A 145 20.71 -9.98 1.86
C PHE A 145 19.62 -9.81 2.95
N ASN A 146 20.02 -9.60 4.20
CA ASN A 146 19.09 -9.31 5.28
C ASN A 146 18.31 -8.02 4.99
N GLY A 147 18.98 -6.98 4.51
CA GLY A 147 18.33 -5.73 4.13
C GLY A 147 17.30 -5.92 3.02
N ILE A 148 17.64 -6.64 1.95
CA ILE A 148 16.72 -6.97 0.85
C ILE A 148 15.55 -7.81 1.34
N LEU A 149 15.80 -8.85 2.12
CA LEU A 149 14.77 -9.74 2.65
C LEU A 149 13.73 -8.96 3.47
N ARG A 150 14.18 -8.05 4.33
CA ARG A 150 13.29 -7.17 5.10
C ARG A 150 12.41 -6.32 4.20
N ILE A 151 12.97 -5.69 3.17
CA ILE A 151 12.20 -4.87 2.23
C ILE A 151 11.18 -5.71 1.46
N ILE A 152 11.58 -6.90 0.98
CA ILE A 152 10.68 -7.82 0.25
C ILE A 152 9.47 -8.23 1.10
N ILE A 153 9.72 -8.55 2.38
CA ILE A 153 8.65 -9.02 3.29
C ILE A 153 7.75 -7.88 3.73
N THR A 154 8.30 -6.69 3.99
CA THR A 154 7.57 -5.62 4.67
C THR A 154 7.02 -4.52 3.77
N SER A 155 7.59 -4.33 2.55
CA SER A 155 7.09 -3.31 1.63
C SER A 155 5.76 -3.70 1.01
N LYS A 156 4.78 -2.82 1.15
CA LYS A 156 3.46 -2.91 0.51
C LYS A 156 3.46 -2.34 -0.91
N GLN A 157 4.51 -1.62 -1.30
CA GLN A 157 4.63 -1.00 -2.62
C GLN A 157 5.32 -1.86 -3.65
N LEU A 158 6.02 -2.90 -3.20
CA LEU A 158 6.62 -3.89 -4.08
C LEU A 158 5.58 -4.96 -4.38
N ASN A 159 4.97 -4.89 -5.56
CA ASN A 159 4.16 -5.99 -6.06
C ASN A 159 5.01 -7.24 -6.35
N VAL A 160 4.37 -8.39 -6.52
CA VAL A 160 5.06 -9.68 -6.73
C VAL A 160 6.04 -9.62 -7.90
N PHE A 161 5.66 -8.98 -9.02
CA PHE A 161 6.52 -8.83 -10.18
C PHE A 161 7.82 -8.04 -9.87
N LYS A 162 7.70 -6.91 -9.17
CA LYS A 162 8.86 -6.11 -8.73
C LYS A 162 9.76 -6.90 -7.76
N LYS A 163 9.17 -7.72 -6.89
CA LYS A 163 9.94 -8.60 -5.98
C LYS A 163 10.74 -9.66 -6.75
N ILE A 164 10.15 -10.26 -7.79
CA ILE A 164 10.83 -11.21 -8.66
C ILE A 164 11.97 -10.53 -9.43
N LEU A 165 11.72 -9.37 -10.03
CA LEU A 165 12.76 -8.59 -10.71
C LEU A 165 13.90 -8.21 -9.78
N LEU A 166 13.61 -7.84 -8.54
CA LEU A 166 14.62 -7.56 -7.52
C LEU A 166 15.53 -8.76 -7.30
N VAL A 167 14.97 -9.96 -7.13
CA VAL A 167 15.74 -11.20 -6.90
C VAL A 167 16.62 -11.52 -8.11
N ILE A 168 16.14 -11.27 -9.33
CA ILE A 168 16.91 -11.52 -10.56
C ILE A 168 18.06 -10.51 -10.69
N TYR A 169 17.76 -9.22 -10.54
CA TYR A 169 18.74 -8.15 -10.78
C TYR A 169 19.76 -7.96 -9.66
N MET A 170 19.50 -8.50 -8.45
CA MET A 170 20.45 -8.42 -7.35
C MET A 170 21.81 -9.07 -7.66
N TRP A 171 21.84 -9.99 -8.62
CA TRP A 171 23.07 -10.71 -9.04
C TRP A 171 23.88 -9.98 -10.10
N ILE A 172 23.34 -8.92 -10.74
CA ILE A 172 24.02 -8.16 -11.80
C ILE A 172 24.58 -6.87 -11.20
N PRO A 173 25.90 -6.71 -11.00
CA PRO A 173 26.48 -5.65 -10.17
C PRO A 173 26.05 -4.22 -10.55
N ILE A 174 26.10 -3.86 -11.84
CA ILE A 174 25.75 -2.51 -12.31
C ILE A 174 24.24 -2.26 -12.17
N VAL A 175 23.41 -3.21 -12.59
CA VAL A 175 21.95 -3.12 -12.50
C VAL A 175 21.51 -3.07 -11.04
N ASN A 176 22.17 -3.84 -10.17
CA ASN A 176 21.93 -3.85 -8.75
C ASN A 176 22.11 -2.46 -8.10
N LEU A 177 23.10 -1.69 -8.53
CA LEU A 177 23.32 -0.33 -7.99
C LEU A 177 22.12 0.58 -8.27
N PHE A 178 21.57 0.56 -9.49
CA PHE A 178 20.35 1.28 -9.83
C PHE A 178 19.15 0.79 -9.02
N PHE A 179 19.04 -0.52 -8.82
CA PHE A 179 17.98 -1.11 -8.00
C PHE A 179 18.04 -0.70 -6.54
N ILE A 180 19.23 -0.60 -5.95
CA ILE A 180 19.41 -0.13 -4.57
C ILE A 180 18.91 1.31 -4.41
N VAL A 181 19.22 2.19 -5.35
CA VAL A 181 18.73 3.58 -5.34
C VAL A 181 17.20 3.59 -5.46
N TYR A 182 16.65 2.83 -6.40
CA TYR A 182 15.21 2.67 -6.60
C TYR A 182 14.50 2.13 -5.34
N LEU A 183 15.02 1.08 -4.72
CA LEU A 183 14.49 0.55 -3.46
C LEU A 183 14.56 1.58 -2.33
N GLY A 184 15.67 2.31 -2.27
CA GLY A 184 15.84 3.39 -1.29
C GLY A 184 14.77 4.46 -1.40
N SER A 185 14.37 4.84 -2.62
CA SER A 185 13.30 5.81 -2.87
C SER A 185 11.92 5.25 -2.48
N ILE A 186 11.62 4.00 -2.85
CA ILE A 186 10.35 3.34 -2.47
C ILE A 186 10.21 3.27 -0.94
N VAL A 187 11.25 2.81 -0.25
CA VAL A 187 11.21 2.69 1.22
C VAL A 187 11.03 4.06 1.88
N LYS A 188 11.72 5.09 1.37
CA LYS A 188 11.59 6.46 1.87
C LYS A 188 10.15 6.97 1.69
N ALA A 189 9.61 6.85 0.50
CA ALA A 189 8.26 7.28 0.18
C ALA A 189 7.19 6.49 0.98
N GLU A 190 7.37 5.19 1.20
CA GLU A 190 6.48 4.39 2.04
C GLU A 190 6.56 4.82 3.51
N TYR A 191 7.76 5.10 4.02
CA TYR A 191 7.96 5.62 5.38
C TYR A 191 7.28 6.96 5.59
N GLU A 192 7.49 7.92 4.69
CA GLU A 192 6.92 9.26 4.78
C GLU A 192 5.39 9.23 4.75
N ARG A 193 4.79 8.37 3.92
CA ARG A 193 3.33 8.18 3.89
C ARG A 193 2.77 7.57 5.16
N GLU A 194 3.41 6.55 5.69
CA GLU A 194 2.95 5.93 6.94
C GLU A 194 3.12 6.90 8.13
N LEU A 195 4.19 7.69 8.14
CA LEU A 195 4.38 8.74 9.14
C LEU A 195 3.26 9.78 9.07
N TYR A 196 2.97 10.29 7.88
CA TYR A 196 1.89 11.25 7.66
C TYR A 196 0.53 10.70 8.13
N ARG A 197 0.23 9.43 7.82
CA ARG A 197 -1.00 8.77 8.29
C ARG A 197 -1.08 8.66 9.80
N ILE A 198 0.01 8.29 10.45
CA ILE A 198 0.02 8.12 11.91
C ILE A 198 -0.20 9.48 12.59
N ILE A 199 0.51 10.52 12.14
CA ILE A 199 0.33 11.88 12.67
C ILE A 199 -1.10 12.36 12.49
N ASN A 200 -1.63 12.29 11.26
CA ASN A 200 -3.01 12.70 10.99
C ASN A 200 -4.05 11.90 11.78
N ARG A 201 -3.77 10.61 12.00
CA ARG A 201 -4.67 9.76 12.80
C ARG A 201 -4.66 10.18 14.27
N GLU A 202 -3.50 10.43 14.86
CA GLU A 202 -3.39 10.89 16.25
C GLU A 202 -4.09 12.24 16.46
N GLU A 203 -3.92 13.17 15.52
CA GLU A 203 -4.59 14.49 15.57
C GLU A 203 -6.11 14.40 15.42
N ARG A 204 -6.62 13.37 14.75
CA ARG A 204 -8.06 13.22 14.42
C ARG A 204 -8.84 12.27 15.33
N ILE A 205 -8.15 11.44 16.14
CA ILE A 205 -8.80 10.41 16.98
C ILE A 205 -9.90 11.01 17.86
N ASP A 206 -9.63 12.11 18.51
CA ASP A 206 -10.58 12.74 19.44
C ASP A 206 -11.64 13.62 18.75
N SER A 207 -11.50 13.86 17.46
CA SER A 207 -12.37 14.79 16.73
C SER A 207 -13.65 14.14 16.16
N GLU A 208 -13.70 12.79 16.10
CA GLU A 208 -14.81 12.03 15.49
C GLU A 208 -15.24 12.61 14.13
N ILE A 209 -14.28 13.02 13.28
CA ILE A 209 -14.55 13.83 12.07
C ILE A 209 -15.48 13.15 11.06
N CYS A 210 -15.62 11.81 11.13
CA CYS A 210 -16.51 11.04 10.27
C CYS A 210 -17.83 10.63 10.98
N LYS A 211 -18.10 11.13 12.18
CA LYS A 211 -19.37 10.89 12.89
C LYS A 211 -20.45 11.79 12.32
N THR A 212 -21.09 11.31 11.27
CA THR A 212 -22.25 11.94 10.62
C THR A 212 -23.50 11.81 11.45
N LYS A 213 -24.50 12.69 11.21
CA LYS A 213 -25.81 12.63 11.89
C LYS A 213 -26.53 11.32 11.58
N TYR A 214 -26.43 10.86 10.34
CA TYR A 214 -27.06 9.62 9.87
C TYR A 214 -25.98 8.58 9.52
N PRO A 215 -26.21 7.28 9.73
CA PRO A 215 -25.24 6.24 9.42
C PRO A 215 -24.90 6.22 7.92
N LEU A 216 -23.69 5.77 7.60
CA LEU A 216 -23.24 5.58 6.23
C LEU A 216 -23.72 4.23 5.72
N PHE A 217 -24.30 4.21 4.53
CA PHE A 217 -24.69 3.01 3.81
C PHE A 217 -23.87 2.88 2.55
N MET A 218 -22.93 1.92 2.53
CA MET A 218 -21.96 1.74 1.45
C MET A 218 -22.47 0.73 0.43
N LEU A 219 -22.56 1.14 -0.85
CA LEU A 219 -23.08 0.34 -1.97
C LEU A 219 -21.97 0.02 -2.96
N HIS A 220 -21.71 -1.27 -3.14
CA HIS A 220 -20.77 -1.75 -4.14
C HIS A 220 -21.33 -1.70 -5.58
N GLY A 221 -20.44 -1.80 -6.57
CA GLY A 221 -20.78 -1.85 -7.99
C GLY A 221 -21.03 -3.27 -8.50
N ILE A 222 -21.02 -3.40 -9.84
CA ILE A 222 -21.18 -4.66 -10.55
C ILE A 222 -19.93 -5.57 -10.41
N GLY A 223 -20.13 -6.87 -10.46
CA GLY A 223 -19.07 -7.87 -10.62
C GLY A 223 -18.44 -8.39 -9.32
N PHE A 224 -18.57 -7.68 -8.23
CA PHE A 224 -18.06 -8.07 -6.91
C PHE A 224 -19.06 -7.74 -5.82
N ARG A 225 -19.06 -8.51 -4.75
CA ARG A 225 -19.86 -8.22 -3.57
C ARG A 225 -19.01 -8.37 -2.31
N ASP A 226 -19.50 -7.84 -1.19
CA ASP A 226 -18.87 -8.03 0.10
C ASP A 226 -19.04 -9.48 0.56
N CYS A 227 -17.95 -10.24 0.56
CA CYS A 227 -17.89 -11.60 1.06
C CYS A 227 -17.14 -11.64 2.39
N ARG A 228 -17.37 -12.68 3.19
CA ARG A 228 -16.74 -12.84 4.51
C ARG A 228 -15.21 -12.67 4.48
N TYR A 229 -14.56 -13.07 3.38
CA TYR A 229 -13.10 -13.02 3.22
C TYR A 229 -12.60 -11.98 2.21
N PHE A 230 -13.50 -11.31 1.50
CA PHE A 230 -13.18 -10.31 0.49
C PHE A 230 -14.09 -9.10 0.68
N ASN A 231 -13.53 -8.05 1.29
CA ASN A 231 -14.22 -6.79 1.46
C ASN A 231 -14.03 -5.94 0.18
N TYR A 232 -15.13 -5.59 -0.48
CA TYR A 232 -15.16 -4.73 -1.66
C TYR A 232 -14.45 -3.39 -1.44
N TRP A 233 -14.65 -2.78 -0.29
CA TRP A 233 -14.17 -1.45 0.05
C TRP A 233 -12.74 -1.42 0.64
N GLY A 234 -12.01 -2.50 0.55
CA GLY A 234 -10.64 -2.60 1.04
C GLY A 234 -10.47 -2.17 2.50
N ARG A 235 -9.63 -1.15 2.73
CA ARG A 235 -9.33 -0.63 4.08
C ARG A 235 -10.16 0.59 4.46
N ILE A 236 -10.96 1.15 3.54
CA ILE A 236 -11.73 2.39 3.71
C ILE A 236 -12.66 2.33 4.92
N PRO A 237 -13.54 1.32 5.09
CA PRO A 237 -14.48 1.30 6.20
C PRO A 237 -13.79 1.23 7.57
N GLY A 238 -12.68 0.50 7.65
CA GLY A 238 -11.89 0.43 8.88
C GLY A 238 -11.33 1.78 9.31
N GLU A 239 -10.94 2.62 8.35
CA GLU A 239 -10.44 3.95 8.64
C GLU A 239 -11.57 4.91 9.03
N LEU A 240 -12.68 4.90 8.30
CA LEU A 240 -13.86 5.72 8.62
C LEU A 240 -14.42 5.42 10.02
N LYS A 241 -14.52 4.13 10.39
CA LYS A 241 -14.95 3.70 11.72
C LYS A 241 -14.04 4.20 12.84
N ARG A 242 -12.72 4.24 12.61
CA ARG A 242 -11.76 4.81 13.58
C ARG A 242 -11.98 6.29 13.83
N HIS A 243 -12.55 6.99 12.85
CA HIS A 243 -12.89 8.41 12.93
C HIS A 243 -14.37 8.67 13.29
N GLY A 244 -15.06 7.68 13.87
CA GLY A 244 -16.38 7.81 14.44
C GLY A 244 -17.55 7.46 13.53
N ALA A 245 -17.32 6.98 12.29
CA ALA A 245 -18.42 6.63 11.38
C ALA A 245 -19.13 5.34 11.79
N THR A 246 -20.47 5.35 11.76
CA THR A 246 -21.31 4.16 11.79
C THR A 246 -21.57 3.71 10.35
N ILE A 247 -21.22 2.46 10.00
CA ILE A 247 -21.20 1.98 8.60
C ILE A 247 -21.99 0.70 8.45
N TYR A 248 -22.88 0.70 7.47
CA TYR A 248 -23.63 -0.45 6.96
C TYR A 248 -23.30 -0.71 5.50
N TYR A 249 -23.54 -1.94 5.03
CA TYR A 249 -23.27 -2.37 3.66
C TYR A 249 -24.56 -2.82 2.99
N GLY A 250 -24.68 -2.51 1.70
CA GLY A 250 -25.82 -2.95 0.88
C GLY A 250 -25.89 -4.47 0.78
N ASN A 251 -24.77 -5.14 0.56
CA ASN A 251 -24.69 -6.59 0.33
C ASN A 251 -25.65 -7.08 -0.77
N ASN A 252 -26.01 -6.20 -1.71
CA ASN A 252 -26.81 -6.52 -2.89
C ASN A 252 -26.11 -7.55 -3.80
N GLU A 253 -26.82 -8.11 -4.77
CA GLU A 253 -26.23 -9.06 -5.69
C GLU A 253 -25.34 -8.35 -6.73
N ALA A 254 -24.18 -8.94 -7.04
CA ALA A 254 -23.21 -8.35 -7.94
C ALA A 254 -23.73 -8.24 -9.39
N TRP A 255 -24.60 -9.18 -9.79
CA TRP A 255 -25.10 -9.32 -11.15
C TRP A 255 -26.64 -9.36 -11.27
N ALA A 256 -27.37 -8.89 -10.28
CA ALA A 256 -28.81 -8.64 -10.41
C ALA A 256 -29.09 -7.36 -11.21
N THR A 257 -30.33 -7.15 -11.61
CA THR A 257 -30.78 -5.91 -12.27
C THR A 257 -30.79 -4.73 -11.30
N ILE A 258 -30.80 -3.49 -11.83
CA ILE A 258 -30.93 -2.29 -11.00
C ILE A 258 -32.21 -2.34 -10.17
N GLU A 259 -33.29 -2.79 -10.76
CA GLU A 259 -34.62 -2.90 -10.12
C GLU A 259 -34.61 -3.89 -8.94
N ASP A 260 -34.09 -5.10 -9.18
CA ASP A 260 -34.02 -6.15 -8.12
C ASP A 260 -33.13 -5.71 -6.96
N ASN A 261 -31.96 -5.10 -7.28
CA ASN A 261 -31.07 -4.58 -6.26
C ASN A 261 -31.74 -3.43 -5.46
N ALA A 262 -32.43 -2.52 -6.14
CA ALA A 262 -33.09 -1.40 -5.49
C ALA A 262 -34.17 -1.87 -4.50
N GLU A 263 -34.97 -2.87 -4.84
CA GLU A 263 -35.97 -3.47 -3.92
C GLU A 263 -35.27 -4.11 -2.71
N PHE A 264 -34.20 -4.87 -2.92
CA PHE A 264 -33.41 -5.43 -1.82
C PHE A 264 -32.84 -4.33 -0.91
N LEU A 265 -32.26 -3.29 -1.49
CA LEU A 265 -31.65 -2.18 -0.77
C LEU A 265 -32.69 -1.37 0.04
N LYS A 266 -33.91 -1.19 -0.50
CA LYS A 266 -35.03 -0.57 0.23
C LYS A 266 -35.32 -1.30 1.53
N ILE A 267 -35.50 -2.62 1.47
CA ILE A 267 -35.76 -3.44 2.65
C ILE A 267 -34.58 -3.28 3.64
N ARG A 268 -33.35 -3.35 3.15
CA ARG A 268 -32.15 -3.26 3.98
C ARG A 268 -32.01 -1.92 4.70
N ILE A 269 -32.31 -0.81 4.03
CA ILE A 269 -32.27 0.53 4.65
C ILE A 269 -33.38 0.66 5.71
N MET A 270 -34.58 0.14 5.47
CA MET A 270 -35.67 0.18 6.48
C MET A 270 -35.28 -0.62 7.73
N GLU A 271 -34.65 -1.79 7.60
CA GLU A 271 -34.13 -2.55 8.73
C GLU A 271 -33.08 -1.75 9.54
N ILE A 272 -32.18 -1.02 8.86
CA ILE A 272 -31.16 -0.20 9.51
C ILE A 272 -31.79 0.96 10.26
N ILE A 273 -32.76 1.66 9.65
CA ILE A 273 -33.46 2.78 10.26
C ILE A 273 -34.16 2.32 11.54
N GLU A 274 -34.85 1.18 11.49
CA GLU A 274 -35.53 0.60 12.66
C GLU A 274 -34.53 0.20 13.76
N THR A 275 -33.40 -0.47 13.37
CA THR A 275 -32.41 -0.96 14.32
C THR A 275 -31.63 0.17 15.00
N GLU A 276 -31.26 1.20 14.25
CA GLU A 276 -30.51 2.35 14.76
C GLU A 276 -31.40 3.44 15.39
N GLY A 277 -32.69 3.38 15.17
CA GLY A 277 -33.61 4.42 15.61
C GLY A 277 -33.36 5.78 14.92
N CYS A 278 -32.84 5.76 13.71
CA CYS A 278 -32.54 6.95 12.91
C CYS A 278 -33.64 7.19 11.87
N GLU A 279 -33.72 8.42 11.33
CA GLU A 279 -34.72 8.77 10.32
C GLU A 279 -34.23 8.49 8.89
N LYS A 280 -32.94 8.63 8.66
CA LYS A 280 -32.30 8.60 7.33
C LYS A 280 -30.97 7.88 7.35
N VAL A 281 -30.43 7.62 6.15
CA VAL A 281 -29.07 7.17 5.93
C VAL A 281 -28.34 8.08 4.95
N ASN A 282 -27.01 8.14 5.01
CA ASN A 282 -26.14 8.72 3.99
C ASN A 282 -25.62 7.60 3.10
N ILE A 283 -25.86 7.65 1.80
CA ILE A 283 -25.41 6.62 0.85
C ILE A 283 -24.09 7.04 0.21
N VAL A 284 -23.11 6.13 0.24
CA VAL A 284 -21.87 6.23 -0.52
C VAL A 284 -21.81 5.07 -1.49
N ALA A 285 -21.95 5.35 -2.76
CA ALA A 285 -22.07 4.35 -3.82
C ALA A 285 -20.91 4.41 -4.81
N HIS A 286 -20.40 3.27 -5.23
CA HIS A 286 -19.39 3.16 -6.26
C HIS A 286 -19.96 2.49 -7.50
N SER A 287 -19.58 2.99 -8.70
CA SER A 287 -19.92 2.38 -9.96
C SER A 287 -21.45 2.21 -10.12
N ARG A 288 -21.95 1.05 -10.57
CA ARG A 288 -23.38 0.79 -10.74
C ARG A 288 -24.22 1.02 -9.47
N GLY A 289 -23.62 0.85 -8.29
CA GLY A 289 -24.34 1.07 -7.03
C GLY A 289 -25.01 2.45 -6.93
N GLY A 290 -24.48 3.47 -7.62
CA GLY A 290 -25.13 4.78 -7.70
C GLY A 290 -26.42 4.76 -8.51
N LEU A 291 -26.55 3.93 -9.54
CA LEU A 291 -27.80 3.76 -10.30
C LEU A 291 -28.82 2.96 -9.49
N ASP A 292 -28.39 1.89 -8.80
CA ASP A 292 -29.24 1.11 -7.89
C ASP A 292 -29.83 2.04 -6.81
N ALA A 293 -29.03 2.93 -6.22
CA ALA A 293 -29.47 3.90 -5.21
C ALA A 293 -30.44 4.94 -5.80
N ARG A 294 -30.15 5.49 -6.97
CA ARG A 294 -31.04 6.48 -7.62
C ARG A 294 -32.42 5.89 -7.91
N TYR A 295 -32.47 4.66 -8.44
CA TYR A 295 -33.73 3.96 -8.68
C TYR A 295 -34.50 3.75 -7.39
N MET A 296 -33.85 3.29 -6.35
CA MET A 296 -34.44 3.10 -5.02
C MET A 296 -35.03 4.41 -4.46
N ILE A 297 -34.25 5.48 -4.50
CA ILE A 297 -34.66 6.79 -3.98
C ILE A 297 -35.91 7.33 -4.74
N SER A 298 -35.82 7.33 -6.06
CA SER A 298 -36.83 7.95 -6.93
C SER A 298 -38.05 7.03 -7.14
N SER A 299 -37.82 5.81 -7.66
CA SER A 299 -38.88 4.94 -8.14
C SER A 299 -39.58 4.15 -7.01
N LEU A 300 -38.85 3.86 -5.92
CA LEU A 300 -39.40 3.11 -4.79
C LEU A 300 -39.79 3.97 -3.58
N GLY A 301 -39.76 5.32 -3.74
CA GLY A 301 -40.23 6.26 -2.75
C GLY A 301 -39.35 6.41 -1.51
N MET A 302 -38.03 6.09 -1.59
CA MET A 302 -37.15 6.13 -0.44
C MET A 302 -36.51 7.49 -0.15
N ALA A 303 -36.97 8.57 -0.82
CA ALA A 303 -36.40 9.92 -0.64
C ALA A 303 -36.55 10.47 0.81
N GLU A 304 -37.57 10.05 1.55
CA GLU A 304 -37.75 10.45 2.96
C GLU A 304 -36.72 9.79 3.90
N HIS A 305 -36.14 8.69 3.47
CA HIS A 305 -35.21 7.85 4.26
C HIS A 305 -33.73 7.99 3.84
N VAL A 306 -33.44 8.85 2.87
CA VAL A 306 -32.08 9.14 2.41
C VAL A 306 -31.77 10.62 2.59
N ALA A 307 -30.67 10.94 3.27
CA ALA A 307 -30.24 12.32 3.47
C ALA A 307 -29.32 12.78 2.31
N SER A 308 -28.38 11.93 1.92
CA SER A 308 -27.47 12.24 0.85
C SER A 308 -27.11 10.99 0.03
N LEU A 309 -26.80 11.20 -1.26
CA LEU A 309 -26.22 10.21 -2.16
C LEU A 309 -24.90 10.75 -2.74
N THR A 310 -23.81 10.16 -2.30
CA THR A 310 -22.48 10.38 -2.87
C THR A 310 -22.16 9.26 -3.85
N THR A 311 -21.93 9.59 -5.12
CA THR A 311 -21.55 8.62 -6.14
C THR A 311 -20.09 8.78 -6.56
N ILE A 312 -19.39 7.66 -6.69
CA ILE A 312 -17.97 7.62 -7.04
C ILE A 312 -17.82 6.79 -8.30
N SER A 313 -17.45 7.45 -9.39
CA SER A 313 -17.33 6.84 -10.73
C SER A 313 -18.54 5.98 -11.11
N THR A 314 -19.74 6.49 -10.85
CA THR A 314 -20.98 5.87 -11.32
C THR A 314 -21.23 6.26 -12.77
N PRO A 315 -21.53 5.31 -13.68
CA PRO A 315 -21.79 5.62 -15.08
C PRO A 315 -23.22 6.18 -15.26
N HIS A 316 -23.48 7.40 -14.79
CA HIS A 316 -24.81 8.05 -14.86
C HIS A 316 -25.28 8.24 -16.29
N HIS A 317 -24.36 8.44 -17.23
CA HIS A 317 -24.64 8.58 -18.66
C HIS A 317 -24.24 7.34 -19.47
N GLY A 318 -24.04 6.21 -18.79
CA GLY A 318 -23.65 4.92 -19.37
C GLY A 318 -22.14 4.72 -19.45
N ALA A 319 -21.75 3.49 -19.70
CA ALA A 319 -20.37 3.08 -19.90
C ALA A 319 -20.15 2.69 -21.38
N LYS A 320 -19.53 3.55 -22.17
CA LYS A 320 -19.30 3.35 -23.61
C LYS A 320 -18.54 2.06 -23.92
N ILE A 321 -17.71 1.61 -22.99
CA ILE A 321 -17.01 0.32 -23.13
C ILE A 321 -18.00 -0.85 -23.22
N ILE A 322 -19.13 -0.77 -22.55
CA ILE A 322 -20.18 -1.79 -22.61
C ILE A 322 -20.84 -1.79 -23.99
N ASP A 323 -21.14 -0.62 -24.56
CA ASP A 323 -21.67 -0.52 -25.93
C ASP A 323 -20.72 -1.15 -26.95
N ILE A 324 -19.41 -0.98 -26.77
CA ILE A 324 -18.38 -1.56 -27.64
C ILE A 324 -18.32 -3.08 -27.48
N ILE A 325 -18.38 -3.60 -26.23
CA ILE A 325 -18.41 -5.04 -25.99
C ILE A 325 -19.62 -5.68 -26.67
N TYR A 326 -20.79 -5.05 -26.61
CA TYR A 326 -22.01 -5.58 -27.27
C TYR A 326 -22.03 -5.51 -28.80
N LYS A 327 -21.04 -4.86 -29.42
CA LYS A 327 -20.81 -4.93 -30.88
C LYS A 327 -19.99 -6.15 -31.32
N LEU A 328 -19.41 -6.90 -30.36
CA LEU A 328 -18.69 -8.13 -30.65
C LEU A 328 -19.64 -9.23 -31.14
N PRO A 329 -19.14 -10.24 -31.90
CA PRO A 329 -19.95 -11.37 -32.32
C PRO A 329 -20.67 -12.07 -31.15
N GLN A 330 -21.96 -12.33 -31.29
CA GLN A 330 -22.83 -12.90 -30.24
C GLN A 330 -22.27 -14.19 -29.59
N PRO A 331 -21.61 -15.11 -30.31
CA PRO A 331 -21.03 -16.30 -29.68
C PRO A 331 -19.95 -15.97 -28.65
N LEU A 332 -19.14 -14.93 -28.86
CA LEU A 332 -18.10 -14.49 -27.91
C LEU A 332 -18.74 -13.87 -26.66
N ILE A 333 -19.78 -13.06 -26.85
CA ILE A 333 -20.53 -12.46 -25.74
C ILE A 333 -21.18 -13.56 -24.91
N ASN A 334 -21.84 -14.53 -25.53
CA ASN A 334 -22.50 -15.64 -24.83
C ASN A 334 -21.50 -16.50 -24.04
N LEU A 335 -20.32 -16.77 -24.61
CA LEU A 335 -19.25 -17.52 -23.93
C LEU A 335 -18.79 -16.79 -22.67
N ALA A 336 -18.55 -15.48 -22.76
CA ALA A 336 -18.16 -14.65 -21.63
C ALA A 336 -19.25 -14.62 -20.55
N ILE A 337 -20.50 -14.36 -20.92
CA ILE A 337 -21.66 -14.31 -20.02
C ILE A 337 -21.83 -15.63 -19.26
N ASN A 338 -21.76 -16.77 -19.96
CA ASN A 338 -21.90 -18.09 -19.33
C ASN A 338 -20.79 -18.38 -18.32
N GLY A 339 -19.57 -17.99 -18.66
CA GLY A 339 -18.42 -18.09 -17.73
C GLY A 339 -18.62 -17.26 -16.45
N PHE A 340 -19.03 -16.01 -16.62
CA PHE A 340 -19.29 -15.11 -15.50
C PHE A 340 -20.50 -15.52 -14.66
N ASN A 341 -21.62 -15.96 -15.27
CA ASN A 341 -22.79 -16.43 -14.53
C ASN A 341 -22.44 -17.62 -13.62
N LYS A 342 -21.60 -18.55 -14.09
CA LYS A 342 -21.11 -19.65 -13.26
C LYS A 342 -20.31 -19.14 -12.06
N ASN A 343 -19.39 -18.21 -12.28
CA ASN A 343 -18.57 -17.61 -11.22
C ASN A 343 -19.43 -16.82 -10.22
N ALA A 344 -20.39 -16.03 -10.69
CA ALA A 344 -21.30 -15.25 -9.86
C ALA A 344 -22.09 -16.13 -8.87
N ARG A 345 -22.62 -17.27 -9.32
CA ARG A 345 -23.27 -18.26 -8.45
C ARG A 345 -22.33 -18.83 -7.42
N MET A 346 -21.07 -19.12 -7.79
CA MET A 346 -20.04 -19.58 -6.84
C MET A 346 -19.69 -18.51 -5.80
N MET A 347 -19.84 -17.22 -6.14
CA MET A 347 -19.63 -16.09 -5.22
C MET A 347 -20.86 -15.76 -4.37
N GLY A 348 -21.97 -16.47 -4.55
CA GLY A 348 -23.18 -16.37 -3.72
C GLY A 348 -24.32 -15.57 -4.29
N ASP A 349 -24.28 -15.14 -5.55
CA ASP A 349 -25.44 -14.56 -6.24
C ASP A 349 -26.49 -15.63 -6.47
N LYS A 350 -27.73 -15.35 -6.06
CA LYS A 350 -28.85 -16.31 -6.18
C LYS A 350 -29.38 -16.42 -7.60
N LYS A 351 -29.49 -15.24 -8.26
CA LYS A 351 -30.06 -15.13 -9.62
C LYS A 351 -29.23 -14.19 -10.50
N PRO A 352 -27.95 -14.53 -10.78
CA PRO A 352 -27.13 -13.64 -11.60
C PRO A 352 -27.67 -13.54 -13.04
N ASP A 353 -27.91 -12.34 -13.50
CA ASP A 353 -28.27 -12.01 -14.88
C ASP A 353 -27.29 -10.99 -15.46
N ILE A 354 -26.14 -11.50 -15.85
CA ILE A 354 -25.05 -10.65 -16.37
C ILE A 354 -25.46 -9.96 -17.66
N TYR A 355 -26.27 -10.60 -18.49
CA TYR A 355 -26.70 -10.03 -19.75
C TYR A 355 -27.54 -8.77 -19.52
N THR A 356 -28.62 -8.87 -18.75
CA THR A 356 -29.53 -7.75 -18.48
C THR A 356 -28.82 -6.69 -17.64
N SER A 357 -28.15 -7.08 -16.57
CA SER A 357 -27.50 -6.15 -15.63
C SER A 357 -26.39 -5.33 -16.29
N SER A 358 -25.59 -5.92 -17.20
CA SER A 358 -24.59 -5.15 -17.92
C SER A 358 -25.19 -4.30 -19.04
N ARG A 359 -26.23 -4.76 -19.71
CA ARG A 359 -26.93 -3.91 -20.71
C ARG A 359 -27.57 -2.67 -20.11
N GLN A 360 -28.01 -2.70 -18.87
CA GLN A 360 -28.50 -1.52 -18.17
C GLN A 360 -27.46 -0.39 -18.09
N LEU A 361 -26.16 -0.71 -18.23
CA LEU A 361 -25.07 0.26 -18.24
C LEU A 361 -24.70 0.80 -19.64
N THR A 362 -25.42 0.42 -20.71
CA THR A 362 -25.22 1.03 -22.03
C THR A 362 -25.67 2.49 -22.03
N VAL A 363 -25.11 3.31 -22.91
CA VAL A 363 -25.44 4.73 -23.00
C VAL A 363 -26.93 4.93 -23.25
N SER A 364 -27.52 4.20 -24.19
CA SER A 364 -28.96 4.30 -24.50
C SER A 364 -29.87 3.94 -23.34
N ASN A 365 -29.53 2.87 -22.59
CA ASN A 365 -30.33 2.49 -21.42
C ASN A 365 -30.20 3.50 -20.27
N CYS A 366 -29.01 4.07 -20.06
CA CYS A 366 -28.81 5.12 -19.05
C CYS A 366 -29.53 6.43 -19.42
N GLU A 367 -29.62 6.76 -20.71
CA GLU A 367 -30.43 7.90 -21.17
C GLU A 367 -31.92 7.69 -20.88
N GLU A 368 -32.46 6.49 -21.15
CA GLU A 368 -33.84 6.15 -20.80
C GLU A 368 -34.07 6.11 -19.28
N PHE A 369 -33.11 5.53 -18.55
CA PHE A 369 -33.12 5.53 -17.09
C PHE A 369 -33.21 6.96 -16.56
N ASN A 370 -32.39 7.88 -17.04
CA ASN A 370 -32.37 9.28 -16.60
C ASN A 370 -33.68 10.03 -16.92
N LYS A 371 -34.41 9.64 -17.95
CA LYS A 371 -35.78 10.21 -18.24
C LYS A 371 -36.82 9.77 -17.22
N ARG A 372 -36.75 8.53 -16.75
CA ARG A 372 -37.71 7.93 -15.83
C ARG A 372 -37.39 8.18 -14.36
N VAL A 373 -36.11 8.10 -14.01
CA VAL A 373 -35.61 8.17 -12.63
C VAL A 373 -35.16 9.60 -12.34
N ARG A 374 -36.07 10.42 -11.80
CA ARG A 374 -35.80 11.82 -11.48
C ARG A 374 -35.26 11.94 -10.05
N ASP A 375 -34.34 12.86 -9.83
CA ASP A 375 -33.83 13.14 -8.50
C ASP A 375 -34.89 13.81 -7.63
N SER A 376 -34.88 13.50 -6.34
CA SER A 376 -35.76 14.13 -5.34
C SER A 376 -35.07 15.35 -4.74
N GLU A 377 -35.79 16.47 -4.61
CA GLU A 377 -35.27 17.68 -3.94
C GLU A 377 -34.98 17.47 -2.44
N LYS A 378 -35.49 16.38 -1.84
CA LYS A 378 -35.28 16.04 -0.42
C LYS A 378 -33.93 15.36 -0.13
N VAL A 379 -33.14 15.02 -1.17
CA VAL A 379 -31.90 14.30 -1.08
C VAL A 379 -30.80 15.15 -1.69
N TYR A 380 -29.68 15.25 -0.99
CA TYR A 380 -28.47 15.88 -1.53
C TYR A 380 -27.71 14.90 -2.40
N TYR A 381 -27.45 15.28 -3.65
CA TYR A 381 -26.71 14.44 -4.63
C TYR A 381 -25.36 15.06 -4.94
N GLN A 382 -24.29 14.28 -4.78
CA GLN A 382 -22.97 14.67 -5.21
C GLN A 382 -22.25 13.54 -5.93
N SER A 383 -21.31 13.90 -6.82
CA SER A 383 -20.55 12.93 -7.60
C SER A 383 -19.07 13.26 -7.72
N PHE A 384 -18.28 12.20 -7.84
CA PHE A 384 -16.83 12.24 -8.10
C PHE A 384 -16.49 11.35 -9.28
N ALA A 385 -15.57 11.79 -10.13
CA ALA A 385 -14.95 10.99 -11.18
C ALA A 385 -13.49 10.68 -10.82
N ALA A 386 -12.85 9.78 -11.55
CA ALA A 386 -11.41 9.55 -11.46
C ALA A 386 -10.77 9.41 -12.85
N VAL A 387 -9.45 9.54 -12.91
CA VAL A 387 -8.71 9.47 -14.16
C VAL A 387 -7.43 8.65 -14.01
N MET A 388 -7.23 7.72 -14.92
CA MET A 388 -5.95 7.05 -15.14
C MET A 388 -5.07 7.97 -16.01
N ASN A 389 -3.87 8.34 -15.54
CA ASN A 389 -2.96 9.21 -16.31
C ASN A 389 -2.28 8.47 -17.48
N ASN A 390 -2.11 7.14 -17.34
CA ASN A 390 -1.61 6.30 -18.43
C ASN A 390 -2.30 4.93 -18.43
N ILE A 391 -2.23 4.24 -19.57
CA ILE A 391 -2.88 2.94 -19.80
C ILE A 391 -2.35 1.81 -18.90
N PHE A 392 -1.14 1.93 -18.37
CA PHE A 392 -0.53 0.93 -17.48
C PHE A 392 -0.81 1.19 -15.98
N SER A 393 -1.63 2.17 -15.66
CA SER A 393 -2.05 2.45 -14.28
C SER A 393 -2.76 1.25 -13.64
N ASP A 394 -3.51 0.50 -14.46
CA ASP A 394 -4.13 -0.75 -14.08
C ASP A 394 -4.07 -1.76 -15.24
N TYR A 395 -3.37 -2.88 -15.04
CA TYR A 395 -3.16 -3.88 -16.10
C TYR A 395 -4.45 -4.51 -16.63
N ILE A 396 -5.47 -4.67 -15.79
CA ILE A 396 -6.77 -5.21 -16.20
C ILE A 396 -7.54 -4.20 -17.05
N LEU A 397 -7.41 -2.92 -16.69
CA LEU A 397 -8.12 -1.83 -17.35
C LEU A 397 -7.32 -1.16 -18.48
N THR A 398 -6.15 -1.71 -18.84
CA THR A 398 -5.29 -1.17 -19.92
C THR A 398 -6.07 -1.02 -21.25
N ILE A 399 -6.68 -2.11 -21.72
CA ILE A 399 -7.41 -2.10 -22.99
C ILE A 399 -8.67 -1.24 -22.93
N PRO A 400 -9.55 -1.39 -21.92
CA PRO A 400 -10.70 -0.50 -21.76
C PRO A 400 -10.31 0.98 -21.66
N ASN A 401 -9.28 1.32 -20.88
CA ASN A 401 -8.82 2.71 -20.76
C ASN A 401 -8.36 3.28 -22.10
N LEU A 402 -7.57 2.51 -22.86
CA LEU A 402 -7.10 2.92 -24.17
C LEU A 402 -8.27 3.20 -25.13
N ILE A 403 -9.24 2.29 -25.19
CA ILE A 403 -10.43 2.44 -26.03
C ILE A 403 -11.21 3.69 -25.62
N LEU A 404 -11.50 3.86 -24.33
CA LEU A 404 -12.27 4.99 -23.83
C LEU A 404 -11.56 6.32 -24.06
N ARG A 405 -10.23 6.38 -24.01
CA ARG A 405 -9.48 7.60 -24.36
C ARG A 405 -9.74 8.09 -25.77
N PHE A 406 -9.96 7.18 -26.72
CA PHE A 406 -10.26 7.54 -28.10
C PHE A 406 -11.73 7.93 -28.32
N VAL A 407 -12.68 7.38 -27.56
CA VAL A 407 -14.11 7.56 -27.82
C VAL A 407 -14.80 8.54 -26.85
N GLU A 408 -14.27 8.75 -25.64
CA GLU A 408 -14.86 9.61 -24.61
C GLU A 408 -13.84 10.52 -23.90
N GLY A 409 -12.53 10.29 -24.09
CA GLY A 409 -11.48 11.06 -23.44
C GLY A 409 -11.04 10.51 -22.08
N GLU A 410 -10.87 11.39 -21.10
CA GLU A 410 -10.35 11.05 -19.78
C GLU A 410 -11.31 10.13 -19.01
N ASN A 411 -10.74 9.03 -18.44
CA ASN A 411 -11.52 7.97 -17.81
C ASN A 411 -10.67 7.22 -16.77
N ASP A 412 -11.33 6.48 -15.90
CA ASP A 412 -10.72 5.64 -14.85
C ASP A 412 -10.45 4.19 -15.30
N GLY A 413 -10.63 3.91 -16.59
CA GLY A 413 -10.54 2.58 -17.20
C GLY A 413 -11.90 1.90 -17.43
N PHE A 414 -12.98 2.39 -16.84
CA PHE A 414 -14.33 1.86 -17.02
C PHE A 414 -15.38 2.96 -17.27
N VAL A 415 -15.28 4.09 -16.59
CA VAL A 415 -16.22 5.22 -16.64
C VAL A 415 -15.47 6.48 -17.05
N SER A 416 -15.98 7.23 -18.01
CA SER A 416 -15.45 8.53 -18.38
C SER A 416 -15.86 9.61 -17.37
N ILE A 417 -15.09 10.70 -17.31
CA ILE A 417 -15.41 11.83 -16.42
C ILE A 417 -16.81 12.35 -16.71
N GLU A 418 -17.16 12.50 -18.00
CA GLU A 418 -18.47 13.00 -18.40
C GLU A 418 -19.61 12.08 -17.97
N SER A 419 -19.42 10.77 -18.08
CA SER A 419 -20.40 9.79 -17.63
C SER A 419 -20.61 9.78 -16.11
N ALA A 420 -19.60 10.13 -15.34
CA ALA A 420 -19.64 10.14 -13.88
C ALA A 420 -20.27 11.40 -13.28
N LYS A 421 -20.48 12.47 -14.05
CA LYS A 421 -21.06 13.74 -13.55
C LYS A 421 -22.54 13.58 -13.23
N TRP A 422 -22.91 13.94 -11.99
CA TRP A 422 -24.31 13.94 -11.55
C TRP A 422 -24.50 14.82 -10.30
N GLY A 423 -25.67 15.47 -10.16
CA GLY A 423 -25.93 16.36 -9.05
C GLY A 423 -24.86 17.44 -8.91
N GLU A 424 -24.38 17.69 -7.70
CA GLU A 424 -23.22 18.55 -7.48
C GLU A 424 -21.92 17.79 -7.81
N PHE A 425 -21.33 18.06 -8.96
CA PHE A 425 -20.07 17.46 -9.35
C PHE A 425 -18.89 18.06 -8.57
N LYS A 426 -18.36 17.33 -7.61
CA LYS A 426 -17.29 17.77 -6.71
C LYS A 426 -15.89 17.72 -7.33
N GLY A 427 -15.77 17.13 -8.53
CA GLY A 427 -14.54 17.13 -9.29
C GLY A 427 -13.96 15.77 -9.59
N VAL A 428 -12.75 15.79 -10.15
CA VAL A 428 -12.02 14.61 -10.59
C VAL A 428 -10.99 14.23 -9.55
N LEU A 429 -11.05 13.01 -9.04
CA LEU A 429 -10.00 12.42 -8.25
C LEU A 429 -8.81 12.12 -9.16
N SER A 430 -7.73 12.83 -8.95
CA SER A 430 -6.53 12.77 -9.77
C SER A 430 -5.26 12.81 -8.93
N THR A 431 -4.15 12.48 -9.54
CA THR A 431 -2.82 12.59 -8.93
C THR A 431 -1.84 13.19 -9.94
N LYS A 432 -0.86 13.95 -9.47
CA LYS A 432 0.23 14.48 -10.31
C LYS A 432 1.19 13.38 -10.80
N HIS A 433 1.07 12.17 -10.26
CA HIS A 433 1.88 11.03 -10.70
C HIS A 433 1.43 10.48 -12.05
N SER A 434 2.40 9.93 -12.79
CA SER A 434 2.15 9.35 -14.11
C SER A 434 1.13 8.21 -14.10
N ARG A 435 0.90 7.54 -12.96
CA ARG A 435 -0.03 6.42 -12.84
C ARG A 435 -1.50 6.85 -12.94
N GLY A 436 -1.91 7.90 -12.26
CA GLY A 436 -3.33 8.25 -12.10
C GLY A 436 -4.10 7.26 -11.20
N ILE A 437 -5.43 7.33 -11.25
CA ILE A 437 -6.35 6.58 -10.38
C ILE A 437 -7.26 5.73 -11.26
N SER A 438 -7.23 4.40 -11.07
CA SER A 438 -8.11 3.47 -11.77
C SER A 438 -9.44 3.27 -11.02
N HIS A 439 -10.44 2.73 -11.72
CA HIS A 439 -11.75 2.38 -11.17
C HIS A 439 -11.66 1.50 -9.90
N GLY A 440 -10.72 0.54 -9.89
CA GLY A 440 -10.46 -0.29 -8.72
C GLY A 440 -9.70 0.39 -7.59
N ASP A 441 -8.91 1.42 -7.88
CA ASP A 441 -8.17 2.17 -6.84
C ASP A 441 -9.13 2.99 -5.96
N LEU A 442 -10.27 3.42 -6.49
CA LEU A 442 -11.28 4.18 -5.77
C LEU A 442 -11.87 3.42 -4.58
N ILE A 443 -11.90 2.11 -4.64
CA ILE A 443 -12.40 1.24 -3.58
C ILE A 443 -11.29 0.53 -2.79
N ASP A 444 -10.03 0.96 -2.99
CA ASP A 444 -8.87 0.32 -2.37
C ASP A 444 -8.79 -1.21 -2.65
N LEU A 445 -9.25 -1.64 -3.85
CA LEU A 445 -9.42 -3.05 -4.23
C LEU A 445 -8.13 -3.87 -4.02
N ARG A 446 -6.99 -3.31 -4.42
CA ARG A 446 -5.68 -3.96 -4.32
C ARG A 446 -5.01 -3.74 -2.98
N ARG A 447 -5.56 -2.89 -2.11
CA ARG A 447 -4.99 -2.50 -0.81
C ARG A 447 -3.54 -2.04 -0.91
N ASN A 448 -3.18 -1.47 -2.04
CA ASN A 448 -1.86 -0.94 -2.31
C ASN A 448 -1.79 0.55 -1.97
N ASP A 449 -0.64 0.94 -1.45
CA ASP A 449 -0.34 2.36 -1.25
C ASP A 449 0.49 2.85 -2.43
N TYR A 450 0.05 3.90 -3.10
CA TYR A 450 0.81 4.54 -4.17
C TYR A 450 0.86 6.05 -3.98
N GLU A 451 1.83 6.63 -4.62
CA GLU A 451 2.16 8.04 -4.43
C GLU A 451 1.09 8.95 -5.03
N GLY A 452 0.71 9.97 -4.24
CA GLY A 452 -0.20 11.01 -4.68
C GLY A 452 -1.69 10.73 -4.52
N PHE A 453 -2.10 9.52 -4.07
CA PHE A 453 -3.50 9.21 -3.77
C PHE A 453 -3.62 8.17 -2.65
N ASP A 454 -4.47 8.48 -1.69
CA ASP A 454 -4.93 7.55 -0.66
C ASP A 454 -6.45 7.54 -0.61
N ALA A 455 -7.05 6.45 -1.07
CA ALA A 455 -8.50 6.31 -1.08
C ALA A 455 -9.10 6.50 0.33
N ARG A 456 -8.43 6.04 1.38
CA ARG A 456 -8.91 6.17 2.76
C ARG A 456 -9.03 7.63 3.20
N GLU A 457 -7.98 8.42 2.96
CA GLU A 457 -7.98 9.85 3.28
C GLU A 457 -9.07 10.57 2.48
N LYS A 458 -9.23 10.21 1.19
CA LYS A 458 -10.26 10.83 0.36
C LYS A 458 -11.69 10.56 0.86
N TYR A 459 -11.96 9.35 1.33
CA TYR A 459 -13.26 9.05 1.92
C TYR A 459 -13.46 9.73 3.29
N ILE A 460 -12.40 9.90 4.08
CA ILE A 460 -12.45 10.71 5.30
C ILE A 460 -12.84 12.15 4.96
N GLU A 461 -12.24 12.77 3.93
CA GLU A 461 -12.58 14.11 3.47
C GLU A 461 -14.05 14.20 3.06
N ILE A 462 -14.52 13.27 2.21
CA ILE A 462 -15.91 13.22 1.73
C ILE A 462 -16.90 13.09 2.90
N VAL A 463 -16.64 12.18 3.84
CA VAL A 463 -17.55 11.96 4.98
C VAL A 463 -17.49 13.10 5.97
N SER A 464 -16.33 13.69 6.20
CA SER A 464 -16.18 14.89 7.03
C SER A 464 -16.93 16.08 6.43
N GLU A 465 -16.91 16.23 5.10
CA GLU A 465 -17.70 17.26 4.42
C GLU A 465 -19.19 17.04 4.63
N LEU A 466 -19.71 15.81 4.47
CA LEU A 466 -21.12 15.48 4.76
C LEU A 466 -21.49 15.82 6.21
N LYS A 467 -20.65 15.48 7.18
CA LYS A 467 -20.83 15.86 8.58
C LYS A 467 -20.95 17.37 8.76
N ASN A 468 -20.05 18.14 8.14
CA ASN A 468 -20.04 19.60 8.24
C ASN A 468 -21.27 20.25 7.60
N MET A 469 -21.87 19.59 6.61
CA MET A 469 -23.13 19.98 5.98
C MET A 469 -24.37 19.60 6.81
N GLY A 470 -24.20 18.85 7.91
CA GLY A 470 -25.25 18.44 8.81
C GLY A 470 -25.95 17.11 8.48
N PHE A 471 -25.39 16.33 7.56
CA PHE A 471 -25.89 15.02 7.15
C PHE A 471 -25.54 13.89 8.11
#